data_cf8d7dd10f64c756f76d08d02a743ffd
#
_entry.id   cf8d7dd10f64c756f76d08d02a743ffd
#
_cell.length_a   1.000
_cell.length_b   1.000
_cell.length_c   1.000
_cell.angle_alpha   90.00
_cell.angle_beta   90.00
_cell.angle_gamma   90.00
#
_symmetry.space_group_name_H-M   'P 1'
#
loop_
_entity.id
_entity.type
_entity.pdbx_description
1 polymer ?
#
loop_
_entity_poly.entity_id
_entity_poly.type
_entity_poly.pdbx_seq_one_letter_code
_entity_poly.pdbx_strand_id
1 'polypeptide(L)'
;MNFKKIDESPKTFILVFQTGDELAEGLLQFAKEQKLSAASFKAIGALSSVRLGWLSWEEKRYEPSVTLDEQLELLSLIGDVALKDGQPVVHAHAVVGRKDGTAHGGHLLGARIRPTCEVVLTESPAHLQKFIDPESGIAVIKPFAKGAKS
;
A
#
# COMPACT_ATOMS: atom_id res chain seq x y z
N MET A 1 -0.17 9.47 -12.79
CA MET A 1 -0.79 9.74 -11.47
C MET A 1 -0.93 11.24 -11.26
N ASN A 2 -2.10 11.73 -10.79
CA ASN A 2 -2.32 13.12 -10.37
C ASN A 2 -2.58 13.15 -8.87
N PHE A 3 -2.17 14.20 -8.18
CA PHE A 3 -2.41 14.39 -6.76
C PHE A 3 -2.75 15.85 -6.42
N LYS A 4 -3.41 16.02 -5.30
CA LYS A 4 -3.65 17.33 -4.67
C LYS A 4 -3.46 17.15 -3.16
N LYS A 5 -2.68 18.06 -2.56
CA LYS A 5 -2.62 18.24 -1.11
C LYS A 5 -3.84 19.06 -0.68
N ILE A 6 -4.61 18.56 0.28
CA ILE A 6 -5.87 19.18 0.74
C ILE A 6 -5.84 19.65 2.19
N ASP A 7 -4.80 19.27 2.95
CA ASP A 7 -4.59 19.70 4.33
C ASP A 7 -3.11 19.91 4.60
N GLU A 8 -2.78 20.83 5.50
CA GLU A 8 -1.41 21.18 5.86
C GLU A 8 -0.95 20.50 7.16
N SER A 9 -1.89 20.11 8.04
CA SER A 9 -1.54 19.55 9.35
C SER A 9 -2.67 18.64 9.91
N PRO A 10 -2.57 17.32 9.79
CA PRO A 10 -1.63 16.55 8.98
C PRO A 10 -1.88 16.74 7.49
N LYS A 11 -0.84 16.60 6.67
CA LYS A 11 -0.99 16.70 5.22
C LYS A 11 -1.86 15.54 4.72
N THR A 12 -2.90 15.89 3.99
CA THR A 12 -3.76 14.92 3.32
C THR A 12 -3.68 15.13 1.81
N PHE A 13 -3.55 14.03 1.09
CA PHE A 13 -3.42 14.01 -0.36
C PHE A 13 -4.54 13.18 -0.97
N ILE A 14 -5.02 13.60 -2.13
CA ILE A 14 -5.81 12.78 -3.05
C ILE A 14 -4.90 12.42 -4.22
N LEU A 15 -4.71 11.11 -4.44
CA LEU A 15 -4.00 10.60 -5.61
C LEU A 15 -5.01 9.94 -6.53
N VAL A 16 -4.98 10.32 -7.80
CA VAL A 16 -5.83 9.72 -8.84
C VAL A 16 -4.93 9.01 -9.85
N PHE A 17 -4.99 7.69 -9.84
CA PHE A 17 -4.32 6.84 -10.80
C PHE A 17 -5.20 6.66 -12.04
N GLN A 18 -4.58 6.54 -13.20
CA GLN A 18 -5.23 6.42 -14.50
C GLN A 18 -4.94 5.06 -15.14
N THR A 19 -5.66 4.75 -16.21
CA THR A 19 -5.45 3.52 -16.98
C THR A 19 -3.97 3.32 -17.33
N GLY A 20 -3.45 2.16 -16.98
CA GLY A 20 -2.08 1.73 -17.24
C GLY A 20 -1.08 2.03 -16.13
N ASP A 21 -1.44 2.90 -15.15
CA ASP A 21 -0.59 3.14 -13.98
C ASP A 21 -0.42 1.85 -13.15
N GLU A 22 0.75 1.68 -12.55
CA GLU A 22 1.01 0.62 -11.57
C GLU A 22 0.82 1.18 -10.16
N LEU A 23 -0.09 0.58 -9.40
CA LEU A 23 -0.56 1.14 -8.13
C LEU A 23 0.51 1.09 -7.03
N ALA A 24 1.17 -0.05 -6.85
CA ALA A 24 2.16 -0.20 -5.77
C ALA A 24 3.41 0.65 -6.01
N GLU A 25 3.91 0.66 -7.25
CA GLU A 25 5.07 1.48 -7.65
C GLU A 25 4.75 2.97 -7.56
N GLY A 26 3.56 3.39 -8.01
CA GLY A 26 3.13 4.79 -7.96
C GLY A 26 2.97 5.31 -6.54
N LEU A 27 2.42 4.50 -5.62
CA LEU A 27 2.35 4.84 -4.20
C LEU A 27 3.75 5.00 -3.59
N LEU A 28 4.67 4.08 -3.90
CA LEU A 28 6.04 4.14 -3.40
C LEU A 28 6.80 5.36 -3.95
N GLN A 29 6.66 5.63 -5.25
CA GLN A 29 7.26 6.81 -5.87
C GLN A 29 6.75 8.09 -5.23
N PHE A 30 5.42 8.23 -5.06
CA PHE A 30 4.81 9.37 -4.39
C PHE A 30 5.34 9.55 -2.97
N ALA A 31 5.43 8.47 -2.19
CA ALA A 31 5.95 8.52 -0.82
C ALA A 31 7.41 9.03 -0.77
N LYS A 32 8.25 8.63 -1.73
CA LYS A 32 9.64 9.12 -1.86
C LYS A 32 9.69 10.59 -2.24
N GLU A 33 8.93 11.01 -3.26
CA GLU A 33 8.88 12.39 -3.74
C GLU A 33 8.40 13.37 -2.66
N GLN A 34 7.39 12.96 -1.89
CA GLN A 34 6.85 13.75 -0.78
C GLN A 34 7.64 13.58 0.53
N LYS A 35 8.68 12.73 0.54
CA LYS A 35 9.53 12.41 1.71
C LYS A 35 8.70 11.98 2.92
N LEU A 36 7.67 11.15 2.68
CA LEU A 36 6.81 10.67 3.74
C LEU A 36 7.55 9.69 4.64
N SER A 37 7.51 9.92 5.93
CA SER A 37 8.11 9.04 6.95
C SER A 37 7.05 8.19 7.68
N ALA A 38 5.80 8.62 7.60
CA ALA A 38 4.65 7.90 8.14
C ALA A 38 3.37 8.39 7.45
N ALA A 39 2.56 7.49 6.97
CA ALA A 39 1.24 7.80 6.42
C ALA A 39 0.34 6.57 6.46
N SER A 40 -0.96 6.79 6.42
CA SER A 40 -1.95 5.76 6.14
C SER A 40 -2.72 6.13 4.88
N PHE A 41 -3.24 5.13 4.18
CA PHE A 41 -4.07 5.37 3.01
C PHE A 41 -5.17 4.33 2.84
N LYS A 42 -6.20 4.74 2.13
CA LYS A 42 -7.29 3.89 1.66
C LYS A 42 -7.63 4.26 0.23
N ALA A 43 -8.11 3.29 -0.55
CA ALA A 43 -8.53 3.52 -1.92
C ALA A 43 -9.65 2.60 -2.36
N ILE A 44 -10.35 3.07 -3.39
CA ILE A 44 -11.27 2.30 -4.23
C ILE A 44 -10.98 2.63 -5.69
N GLY A 45 -11.44 1.78 -6.60
CA GLY A 45 -11.26 1.98 -8.04
C GLY A 45 -11.50 0.71 -8.83
N ALA A 46 -10.86 0.62 -9.99
CA ALA A 46 -10.93 -0.59 -10.78
C ALA A 46 -9.60 -0.91 -11.48
N LEU A 47 -9.39 -2.18 -11.78
CA LEU A 47 -8.12 -2.73 -12.21
C LEU A 47 -8.28 -3.54 -13.50
N SER A 48 -7.22 -3.60 -14.30
CA SER A 48 -7.11 -4.55 -15.40
C SER A 48 -6.37 -5.83 -15.00
N SER A 49 -5.57 -5.76 -13.94
CA SER A 49 -4.90 -6.94 -13.39
C SER A 49 -4.48 -6.72 -11.94
N VAL A 50 -4.33 -7.80 -11.18
CA VAL A 50 -3.84 -7.78 -9.81
C VAL A 50 -3.01 -9.03 -9.51
N ARG A 51 -1.97 -8.84 -8.69
CA ARG A 51 -1.23 -9.92 -8.03
C ARG A 51 -1.33 -9.71 -6.53
N LEU A 52 -1.88 -10.71 -5.83
CA LEU A 52 -2.00 -10.72 -4.38
C LEU A 52 -1.09 -11.82 -3.80
N GLY A 53 -0.60 -11.55 -2.62
CA GLY A 53 0.29 -12.45 -1.90
C GLY A 53 -0.31 -12.96 -0.60
N TRP A 54 0.24 -14.08 -0.18
CA TRP A 54 0.00 -14.71 1.11
C TRP A 54 1.33 -14.84 1.85
N LEU A 55 1.37 -14.53 3.13
CA LEU A 55 2.57 -14.72 3.93
C LEU A 55 2.79 -16.22 4.17
N SER A 56 3.86 -16.78 3.57
CA SER A 56 4.38 -18.08 3.95
C SER A 56 5.12 -17.95 5.28
N TRP A 57 4.58 -18.58 6.34
CA TRP A 57 5.21 -18.57 7.64
C TRP A 57 6.51 -19.38 7.68
N GLU A 58 6.57 -20.45 6.89
CA GLU A 58 7.74 -21.33 6.77
C GLU A 58 8.88 -20.64 6.00
N GLU A 59 8.55 -20.02 4.86
CA GLU A 59 9.52 -19.35 4.00
C GLU A 59 9.82 -17.90 4.44
N LYS A 60 9.06 -17.38 5.42
CA LYS A 60 9.19 -16.03 5.96
C LYS A 60 9.16 -14.93 4.89
N ARG A 61 8.29 -15.07 3.90
CA ARG A 61 8.13 -14.14 2.78
C ARG A 61 6.71 -14.18 2.22
N TYR A 62 6.35 -13.12 1.50
CA TYR A 62 5.13 -13.13 0.71
C TYR A 62 5.33 -13.93 -0.57
N GLU A 63 4.41 -14.84 -0.82
CA GLU A 63 4.34 -15.64 -2.04
C GLU A 63 3.10 -15.27 -2.83
N PRO A 64 3.14 -15.23 -4.19
CA PRO A 64 1.95 -15.02 -4.99
C PRO A 64 0.88 -16.08 -4.69
N SER A 65 -0.33 -15.65 -4.36
CA SER A 65 -1.46 -16.54 -4.05
C SER A 65 -2.59 -16.41 -5.07
N VAL A 66 -2.82 -15.18 -5.57
CA VAL A 66 -3.86 -14.88 -6.55
C VAL A 66 -3.26 -13.98 -7.63
N THR A 67 -3.44 -14.38 -8.88
CA THR A 67 -3.10 -13.56 -10.06
C THR A 67 -4.30 -13.54 -10.99
N LEU A 68 -4.85 -12.35 -11.24
CA LEU A 68 -6.00 -12.15 -12.11
C LEU A 68 -5.62 -11.12 -13.18
N ASP A 69 -5.94 -11.42 -14.44
CA ASP A 69 -5.73 -10.55 -15.59
C ASP A 69 -7.08 -10.37 -16.31
N GLU A 70 -7.93 -9.58 -15.68
CA GLU A 70 -9.29 -9.27 -16.13
C GLU A 70 -9.77 -7.94 -15.54
N GLN A 71 -10.93 -7.43 -15.94
CA GLN A 71 -11.55 -6.27 -15.30
C GLN A 71 -12.02 -6.65 -13.90
N LEU A 72 -11.55 -5.88 -12.91
CA LEU A 72 -11.83 -6.08 -11.48
C LEU A 72 -12.25 -4.77 -10.84
N GLU A 73 -13.09 -4.86 -9.82
CA GLU A 73 -13.36 -3.75 -8.91
C GLU A 73 -12.38 -3.81 -7.73
N LEU A 74 -11.66 -2.72 -7.47
CA LEU A 74 -10.90 -2.58 -6.22
C LEU A 74 -11.87 -2.15 -5.11
N LEU A 75 -12.40 -3.13 -4.39
CA LEU A 75 -13.42 -2.92 -3.33
C LEU A 75 -12.83 -2.24 -2.11
N SER A 76 -11.57 -2.54 -1.80
CA SER A 76 -10.85 -1.94 -0.68
C SER A 76 -9.35 -2.08 -0.89
N LEU A 77 -8.64 -0.99 -0.67
CA LEU A 77 -7.19 -0.97 -0.45
C LEU A 77 -6.94 -0.24 0.87
N ILE A 78 -6.19 -0.85 1.75
CA ILE A 78 -5.76 -0.24 3.01
C ILE A 78 -4.27 -0.48 3.16
N GLY A 79 -3.54 0.57 3.56
CA GLY A 79 -2.10 0.45 3.72
C GLY A 79 -1.47 1.56 4.53
N ASP A 80 -0.18 1.42 4.69
CA ASP A 80 0.68 2.39 5.37
C ASP A 80 1.96 2.68 4.58
N VAL A 81 2.53 3.85 4.87
CA VAL A 81 3.90 4.21 4.53
C VAL A 81 4.67 4.31 5.84
N ALA A 82 5.83 3.70 5.89
CA ALA A 82 6.76 3.81 7.01
C ALA A 82 8.20 3.72 6.52
N LEU A 83 9.17 4.08 7.36
CA LEU A 83 10.59 3.98 7.00
C LEU A 83 11.14 2.58 7.30
N LYS A 84 11.89 2.03 6.36
CA LYS A 84 12.77 0.89 6.55
C LYS A 84 14.17 1.31 6.07
N ASP A 85 15.14 1.21 6.95
CA ASP A 85 16.53 1.64 6.67
C ASP A 85 16.60 3.10 6.13
N GLY A 86 15.75 3.97 6.71
CA GLY A 86 15.67 5.40 6.33
C GLY A 86 14.95 5.69 5.00
N GLN A 87 14.42 4.68 4.31
CA GLN A 87 13.69 4.84 3.05
C GLN A 87 12.21 4.53 3.22
N PRO A 88 11.31 5.28 2.58
CA PRO A 88 9.89 4.94 2.57
C PRO A 88 9.64 3.57 1.96
N VAL A 89 8.79 2.79 2.61
CA VAL A 89 8.24 1.54 2.10
C VAL A 89 6.72 1.57 2.23
N VAL A 90 6.05 0.94 1.28
CA VAL A 90 4.59 0.81 1.25
C VAL A 90 4.23 -0.61 1.67
N HIS A 91 3.22 -0.72 2.52
CA HIS A 91 2.60 -1.98 2.88
C HIS A 91 1.10 -1.85 2.69
N ALA A 92 0.50 -2.71 1.89
CA ALA A 92 -0.91 -2.64 1.58
C ALA A 92 -1.55 -4.01 1.43
N HIS A 93 -2.82 -4.08 1.81
CA HIS A 93 -3.70 -5.21 1.53
C HIS A 93 -4.86 -4.74 0.66
N ALA A 94 -5.27 -5.58 -0.26
CA ALA A 94 -6.36 -5.29 -1.19
C ALA A 94 -7.43 -6.38 -1.16
N VAL A 95 -8.68 -5.96 -1.40
CA VAL A 95 -9.78 -6.85 -1.74
C VAL A 95 -10.30 -6.44 -3.11
N VAL A 96 -10.36 -7.38 -4.03
CA VAL A 96 -10.85 -7.17 -5.39
C VAL A 96 -12.08 -8.02 -5.66
N GLY A 97 -13.04 -7.44 -6.37
CA GLY A 97 -14.28 -8.11 -6.78
C GLY A 97 -14.27 -8.47 -8.27
N ARG A 98 -14.81 -9.63 -8.59
CA ARG A 98 -15.01 -10.09 -9.95
C ARG A 98 -16.45 -9.84 -10.40
N LYS A 99 -16.68 -9.95 -11.71
CA LYS A 99 -18.01 -9.76 -12.33
C LYS A 99 -19.09 -10.68 -11.74
N ASP A 100 -18.74 -11.87 -11.30
CA ASP A 100 -19.65 -12.84 -10.69
C ASP A 100 -19.97 -12.57 -9.20
N GLY A 101 -19.40 -11.49 -8.63
CA GLY A 101 -19.57 -11.11 -7.24
C GLY A 101 -18.63 -11.82 -6.27
N THR A 102 -17.78 -12.73 -6.75
CA THR A 102 -16.73 -13.31 -5.91
C THR A 102 -15.64 -12.28 -5.60
N ALA A 103 -15.01 -12.42 -4.45
CA ALA A 103 -13.96 -11.53 -4.01
C ALA A 103 -12.70 -12.30 -3.62
N HIS A 104 -11.55 -11.67 -3.88
CA HIS A 104 -10.23 -12.17 -3.52
C HIS A 104 -9.49 -11.11 -2.72
N GLY A 105 -8.78 -11.50 -1.67
CA GLY A 105 -8.00 -10.58 -0.84
C GLY A 105 -6.61 -11.10 -0.54
N GLY A 106 -5.70 -10.18 -0.25
CA GLY A 106 -4.34 -10.50 0.14
C GLY A 106 -3.42 -9.29 0.20
N HIS A 107 -2.15 -9.57 0.43
CA HIS A 107 -1.10 -8.56 0.36
C HIS A 107 -0.92 -8.08 -1.08
N LEU A 108 -0.89 -6.77 -1.31
CA LEU A 108 -0.72 -6.21 -2.64
C LEU A 108 0.72 -6.40 -3.12
N LEU A 109 0.91 -7.21 -4.16
CA LEU A 109 2.18 -7.39 -4.85
C LEU A 109 2.30 -6.52 -6.11
N GLY A 110 1.17 -6.12 -6.69
CA GLY A 110 1.09 -5.23 -7.83
C GLY A 110 -0.30 -5.22 -8.45
N ALA A 111 -0.66 -4.11 -9.07
CA ALA A 111 -1.95 -3.93 -9.74
C ALA A 111 -1.88 -2.86 -10.83
N ARG A 112 -2.51 -3.13 -11.99
CA ARG A 112 -2.66 -2.13 -13.06
C ARG A 112 -4.07 -1.56 -13.05
N ILE A 113 -4.13 -0.25 -13.13
CA ILE A 113 -5.37 0.52 -13.09
C ILE A 113 -6.11 0.46 -14.43
N ARG A 114 -7.45 0.34 -14.35
CA ARG A 114 -8.40 0.54 -15.48
C ARG A 114 -9.83 0.70 -14.94
N PRO A 115 -10.53 1.87 -15.06
CA PRO A 115 -10.03 3.11 -15.67
C PRO A 115 -9.33 4.02 -14.66
N THR A 116 -9.64 3.92 -13.35
CA THR A 116 -9.13 4.84 -12.31
C THR A 116 -9.03 4.16 -10.96
N CYS A 117 -8.17 4.70 -10.11
CA CYS A 117 -8.15 4.40 -8.68
C CYS A 117 -7.92 5.70 -7.90
N GLU A 118 -8.74 5.93 -6.89
CA GLU A 118 -8.74 7.12 -6.05
C GLU A 118 -8.23 6.78 -4.65
N VAL A 119 -7.11 7.38 -4.27
CA VAL A 119 -6.45 7.14 -2.99
C VAL A 119 -6.54 8.39 -2.13
N VAL A 120 -7.03 8.23 -0.90
CA VAL A 120 -6.89 9.23 0.16
C VAL A 120 -5.72 8.81 1.04
N LEU A 121 -4.68 9.63 1.09
CA LEU A 121 -3.49 9.39 1.88
C LEU A 121 -3.32 10.51 2.92
N THR A 122 -3.17 10.15 4.19
CA THR A 122 -2.98 11.11 5.29
C THR A 122 -1.64 10.83 5.97
N GLU A 123 -0.78 11.86 6.02
CA GLU A 123 0.50 11.81 6.72
C GLU A 123 0.26 11.73 8.23
N SER A 124 0.97 10.83 8.89
CA SER A 124 0.98 10.75 10.35
C SER A 124 1.97 11.75 10.94
N PRO A 125 1.67 12.40 12.08
CA PRO A 125 2.56 13.39 12.67
C PRO A 125 3.84 12.78 13.27
N ALA A 126 3.88 11.47 13.49
CA ALA A 126 5.03 10.75 14.06
C ALA A 126 5.71 9.88 12.99
N HIS A 127 7.03 9.79 13.09
CA HIS A 127 7.79 8.85 12.28
C HIS A 127 7.44 7.41 12.63
N LEU A 128 7.15 6.59 11.61
CA LEU A 128 6.96 5.16 11.76
C LEU A 128 8.18 4.45 11.19
N GLN A 129 8.72 3.48 11.94
CA GLN A 129 9.85 2.69 11.47
C GLN A 129 9.51 1.21 11.45
N LYS A 130 9.91 0.54 10.39
CA LYS A 130 9.78 -0.91 10.22
C LYS A 130 11.12 -1.58 10.44
N PHE A 131 11.08 -2.69 11.14
CA PHE A 131 12.21 -3.60 11.38
C PHE A 131 11.80 -5.00 10.97
N ILE A 132 12.77 -5.77 10.50
CA ILE A 132 12.52 -7.19 10.23
C ILE A 132 12.16 -7.88 11.53
N ASP A 133 11.00 -8.49 11.57
CA ASP A 133 10.59 -9.37 12.63
C ASP A 133 11.23 -10.74 12.44
N PRO A 134 12.03 -11.25 13.40
CA PRO A 134 12.79 -12.48 13.21
C PRO A 134 11.89 -13.72 13.14
N GLU A 135 10.69 -13.66 13.71
CA GLU A 135 9.75 -14.76 13.71
C GLU A 135 9.07 -14.92 12.37
N SER A 136 8.51 -13.83 11.82
CA SER A 136 7.77 -13.83 10.56
C SER A 136 8.63 -13.54 9.31
N GLY A 137 9.83 -12.96 9.51
CA GLY A 137 10.72 -12.54 8.42
C GLY A 137 10.30 -11.28 7.66
N ILE A 138 9.15 -10.68 7.98
CA ILE A 138 8.66 -9.47 7.31
C ILE A 138 8.97 -8.19 8.10
N ALA A 139 8.89 -7.04 7.41
CA ALA A 139 9.08 -5.74 8.03
C ALA A 139 7.79 -5.29 8.72
N VAL A 140 7.83 -5.12 10.04
CA VAL A 140 6.71 -4.67 10.89
C VAL A 140 7.04 -3.35 11.59
N ILE A 141 6.01 -2.54 11.89
CA ILE A 141 6.17 -1.30 12.66
C ILE A 141 6.51 -1.65 14.10
N LYS A 142 7.58 -1.02 14.63
CA LYS A 142 7.94 -1.08 16.06
C LYS A 142 7.92 0.34 16.65
N PRO A 143 6.81 0.74 17.28
CA PRO A 143 6.64 2.11 17.81
C PRO A 143 7.63 2.45 18.93
N PHE A 144 8.19 1.44 19.62
CA PHE A 144 9.13 1.59 20.73
C PHE A 144 10.44 0.87 20.42
N ALA A 145 11.09 1.14 19.29
CA ALA A 145 12.46 0.68 19.09
C ALA A 145 13.35 1.28 20.22
N LYS A 146 14.10 0.44 20.94
CA LYS A 146 14.99 0.84 22.03
C LYS A 146 15.87 2.01 21.56
N GLY A 147 15.64 3.21 22.12
CA GLY A 147 16.40 4.42 21.81
C GLY A 147 15.58 5.68 21.53
N ALA A 148 14.29 5.59 21.23
CA ALA A 148 13.43 6.77 21.18
C ALA A 148 13.01 7.14 22.62
N LYS A 149 13.66 8.14 23.21
CA LYS A 149 13.16 8.81 24.40
C LYS A 149 11.87 9.52 24.01
N SER A 150 10.81 9.24 24.80
CA SER A 150 9.52 9.95 24.78
C SER A 150 9.71 11.45 24.93
#